data_08cfd2c1414a446f22ed1508233d9029
#
_entry.id   08cfd2c1414a446f22ed1508233d9029
#
_cell.length_a   1.000
_cell.length_b   1.000
_cell.length_c   1.000
_cell.angle_alpha   90.00
_cell.angle_beta   90.00
_cell.angle_gamma   90.00
#
_symmetry.space_group_name_H-M   'P 1'
#
loop_
_entity.id
_entity.type
_entity.pdbx_description
1 polymer ?
#
loop_
_entity_poly.entity_id
_entity_poly.type
_entity_poly.pdbx_seq_one_letter_code
_entity_poly.pdbx_strand_id
1 'polypeptide(L)'
;MGNMEHLQFFLGNPIYMFLGGIVMTLLWQSSSLSTTAIIALVASGALPLPAAIAAVLGANIGTTGTIWLAGFFVSDGMPKGDTLRIAIAHTGANMFMAIMLLPWVHHIARFLNKF
;
A
#
# COMPACT_ATOMS: atom_id res chain seq x y z
N MET A 1 22.41 -15.10 9.97
CA MET A 1 21.66 -16.14 9.23
C MET A 1 20.16 -16.07 9.51
N GLY A 2 19.73 -16.20 10.80
CA GLY A 2 18.32 -16.13 11.12
C GLY A 2 17.63 -14.84 10.69
N ASN A 3 18.32 -13.69 10.78
CA ASN A 3 17.76 -12.40 10.39
C ASN A 3 17.47 -12.33 8.90
N MET A 4 18.30 -12.95 8.06
CA MET A 4 18.09 -12.98 6.62
C MET A 4 16.88 -13.83 6.26
N GLU A 5 16.70 -14.97 6.92
CA GLU A 5 15.57 -15.85 6.68
C GLU A 5 14.26 -15.17 7.11
N HIS A 6 14.25 -14.50 8.26
CA HIS A 6 13.08 -13.75 8.71
C HIS A 6 12.75 -12.62 7.74
N LEU A 7 13.76 -11.89 7.27
CA LEU A 7 13.55 -10.81 6.31
C LEU A 7 12.95 -11.33 5.01
N GLN A 8 13.49 -12.46 4.48
CA GLN A 8 12.97 -13.04 3.26
C GLN A 8 11.53 -13.52 3.42
N PHE A 9 11.18 -14.06 4.59
CA PHE A 9 9.82 -14.46 4.87
C PHE A 9 8.87 -13.26 4.80
N PHE A 10 9.23 -12.15 5.46
CA PHE A 10 8.39 -10.95 5.44
C PHE A 10 8.29 -10.35 4.04
N LEU A 11 9.41 -10.25 3.34
CA LEU A 11 9.43 -9.66 2.00
C LEU A 11 8.67 -10.51 0.98
N GLY A 12 8.61 -11.82 1.18
CA GLY A 12 7.92 -12.73 0.28
C GLY A 12 6.43 -12.87 0.57
N ASN A 13 5.93 -12.34 1.67
CA ASN A 13 4.55 -12.53 2.10
C ASN A 13 3.70 -11.32 1.72
N PRO A 14 2.68 -11.49 0.82
CA PRO A 14 1.86 -10.36 0.39
C PRO A 14 1.16 -9.63 1.52
N ILE A 15 0.71 -10.35 2.56
CA ILE A 15 0.01 -9.73 3.69
C ILE A 15 0.95 -8.80 4.46
N TYR A 16 2.16 -9.25 4.76
CA TYR A 16 3.14 -8.41 5.45
C TYR A 16 3.55 -7.23 4.58
N MET A 17 3.69 -7.42 3.28
CA MET A 17 4.05 -6.33 2.38
C MET A 17 2.91 -5.33 2.18
N PHE A 18 1.66 -5.80 2.22
CA PHE A 18 0.50 -4.91 2.24
C PHE A 18 0.55 -3.98 3.46
N LEU A 19 0.77 -4.57 4.65
CA LEU A 19 0.88 -3.79 5.89
C LEU A 19 2.11 -2.88 5.85
N GLY A 20 3.22 -3.37 5.30
CA GLY A 20 4.43 -2.57 5.14
C GLY A 20 4.21 -1.35 4.26
N GLY A 21 3.46 -1.51 3.18
CA GLY A 21 3.11 -0.39 2.29
C GLY A 21 2.30 0.67 3.00
N ILE A 22 1.33 0.24 3.83
CA ILE A 22 0.54 1.17 4.64
C ILE A 22 1.46 1.96 5.57
N VAL A 23 2.31 1.27 6.32
CA VAL A 23 3.18 1.90 7.31
C VAL A 23 4.18 2.86 6.65
N MET A 24 4.82 2.41 5.56
CA MET A 24 5.78 3.25 4.83
C MET A 24 5.13 4.54 4.36
N THR A 25 3.95 4.45 3.76
CA THR A 25 3.26 5.62 3.23
C THR A 25 2.81 6.56 4.34
N LEU A 26 2.36 6.02 5.47
CA LEU A 26 2.00 6.85 6.62
C LEU A 26 3.22 7.56 7.20
N LEU A 27 4.36 6.89 7.26
CA LEU A 27 5.59 7.50 7.78
C LEU A 27 6.15 8.55 6.84
N TRP A 28 6.21 8.27 5.54
CA TRP A 28 6.81 9.15 4.55
C TRP A 28 5.82 10.18 4.01
N GLN A 29 4.54 9.97 4.24
CA GLN A 29 3.47 10.84 3.72
C GLN A 29 3.52 10.94 2.18
N SER A 30 3.99 9.89 1.52
CA SER A 30 4.12 9.88 0.06
C SER A 30 4.01 8.46 -0.48
N SER A 31 2.91 8.20 -1.20
CA SER A 31 2.74 6.93 -1.89
C SER A 31 3.68 6.81 -3.09
N SER A 32 4.06 7.93 -3.70
CA SER A 32 5.03 7.93 -4.81
C SER A 32 6.40 7.46 -4.34
N LEU A 33 6.84 7.93 -3.18
CA LEU A 33 8.11 7.50 -2.60
C LEU A 33 8.06 6.01 -2.23
N SER A 34 6.97 5.57 -1.63
CA SER A 34 6.78 4.15 -1.30
C SER A 34 6.82 3.29 -2.55
N THR A 35 6.11 3.69 -3.61
CA THR A 35 6.06 2.95 -4.86
C THR A 35 7.44 2.89 -5.51
N THR A 36 8.18 4.00 -5.49
CA THR A 36 9.55 4.04 -6.02
C THR A 36 10.46 3.07 -5.27
N ALA A 37 10.35 3.02 -3.94
CA ALA A 37 11.12 2.08 -3.13
C ALA A 37 10.75 0.63 -3.45
N ILE A 38 9.46 0.36 -3.65
CA ILE A 38 8.98 -0.98 -4.03
C ILE A 38 9.57 -1.38 -5.39
N ILE A 39 9.57 -0.48 -6.35
CA ILE A 39 10.15 -0.73 -7.68
C ILE A 39 11.64 -1.09 -7.54
N ALA A 40 12.38 -0.33 -6.72
CA ALA A 40 13.80 -0.59 -6.50
C ALA A 40 14.03 -1.97 -5.87
N LEU A 41 13.19 -2.38 -4.93
CA LEU A 41 13.30 -3.69 -4.30
C LEU A 41 13.02 -4.82 -5.30
N VAL A 42 12.03 -4.63 -6.17
CA VAL A 42 11.74 -5.62 -7.22
C VAL A 42 12.92 -5.71 -8.19
N ALA A 43 13.45 -4.56 -8.61
CA ALA A 43 14.56 -4.51 -9.56
C ALA A 43 15.82 -5.19 -9.00
N SER A 44 16.03 -5.10 -7.68
CA SER A 44 17.18 -5.73 -7.03
C SER A 44 16.99 -7.23 -6.79
N GLY A 45 15.80 -7.76 -7.03
CA GLY A 45 15.49 -9.16 -6.75
C GLY A 45 15.09 -9.43 -5.32
N ALA A 46 15.04 -8.41 -4.46
CA ALA A 46 14.73 -8.59 -3.04
C ALA A 46 13.23 -8.84 -2.79
N LEU A 47 12.36 -8.45 -3.73
CA LEU A 47 10.91 -8.49 -3.53
C LEU A 47 10.24 -9.19 -4.71
N PRO A 48 9.51 -10.29 -4.47
CA PRO A 48 8.75 -10.94 -5.54
C PRO A 48 7.56 -10.10 -5.97
N LEU A 49 7.13 -10.26 -7.22
CA LEU A 49 6.09 -9.45 -7.81
C LEU A 49 4.76 -9.49 -7.04
N PRO A 50 4.25 -10.65 -6.58
CA PRO A 50 3.01 -10.66 -5.81
C PRO A 50 3.08 -9.81 -4.54
N ALA A 51 4.20 -9.90 -3.81
CA ALA A 51 4.40 -9.10 -2.61
C ALA A 51 4.51 -7.60 -2.96
N ALA A 52 5.14 -7.28 -4.09
CA ALA A 52 5.25 -5.90 -4.56
C ALA A 52 3.88 -5.31 -4.89
N ILE A 53 3.02 -6.08 -5.55
CA ILE A 53 1.65 -5.65 -5.86
C ILE A 53 0.88 -5.38 -4.56
N ALA A 54 1.01 -6.28 -3.58
CA ALA A 54 0.37 -6.09 -2.28
C ALA A 54 0.90 -4.84 -1.58
N ALA A 55 2.20 -4.56 -1.67
CA ALA A 55 2.81 -3.36 -1.08
C ALA A 55 2.26 -2.08 -1.72
N VAL A 56 2.07 -2.08 -3.05
CA VAL A 56 1.47 -0.94 -3.75
C VAL A 56 0.03 -0.72 -3.30
N LEU A 57 -0.75 -1.79 -3.15
CA LEU A 57 -2.11 -1.67 -2.63
C LEU A 57 -2.09 -1.11 -1.20
N GLY A 58 -1.13 -1.53 -0.39
CA GLY A 58 -0.95 -0.98 0.96
C GLY A 58 -0.58 0.49 0.93
N ALA A 59 0.28 0.91 0.01
CA ALA A 59 0.64 2.32 -0.14
C ALA A 59 -0.60 3.17 -0.47
N ASN A 60 -1.51 2.64 -1.29
CA ASN A 60 -2.76 3.35 -1.60
C ASN A 60 -3.64 3.51 -0.35
N ILE A 61 -3.72 2.48 0.50
CA ILE A 61 -4.44 2.57 1.77
C ILE A 61 -3.77 3.58 2.70
N GLY A 62 -2.43 3.60 2.74
CA GLY A 62 -1.69 4.59 3.53
C GLY A 62 -1.99 6.02 3.11
N THR A 63 -2.14 6.26 1.80
CA THR A 63 -2.55 7.56 1.28
C THR A 63 -3.92 7.97 1.84
N THR A 64 -4.82 7.01 2.02
CA THR A 64 -6.11 7.25 2.67
C THR A 64 -5.93 7.84 4.06
N GLY A 65 -5.01 7.28 4.85
CA GLY A 65 -4.68 7.83 6.17
C GLY A 65 -4.21 9.27 6.11
N THR A 66 -3.36 9.59 5.11
CA THR A 66 -2.89 10.96 4.90
C THR A 66 -4.04 11.92 4.60
N ILE A 67 -5.00 11.48 3.79
CA ILE A 67 -6.16 12.31 3.43
C ILE A 67 -7.03 12.60 4.66
N TRP A 68 -7.26 11.61 5.51
CA TRP A 68 -7.99 11.82 6.75
C TRP A 68 -7.26 12.78 7.67
N LEU A 69 -5.95 12.65 7.77
CA LEU A 69 -5.13 13.54 8.59
C LEU A 69 -5.21 14.98 8.08
N ALA A 70 -5.09 15.17 6.77
CA ALA A 70 -5.21 16.50 6.16
C ALA A 70 -6.61 17.09 6.39
N GLY A 71 -7.65 16.28 6.23
CA GLY A 71 -9.03 16.71 6.48
C GLY A 71 -9.23 17.12 7.94
N PHE A 72 -8.62 16.38 8.86
CA PHE A 72 -8.69 16.70 10.29
C PHE A 72 -8.09 18.09 10.56
N PHE A 73 -6.91 18.38 10.01
CA PHE A 73 -6.25 19.68 10.22
C PHE A 73 -7.05 20.81 9.59
N VAL A 74 -7.56 20.62 8.38
CA VAL A 74 -8.34 21.65 7.68
C VAL A 74 -9.66 21.95 8.42
N SER A 75 -10.28 20.93 8.98
CA SER A 75 -11.62 21.04 9.61
C SER A 75 -11.57 21.30 11.11
N ASP A 76 -10.38 21.46 11.70
CA ASP A 76 -10.19 21.63 13.15
C ASP A 76 -10.85 20.49 13.94
N GLY A 77 -10.67 19.27 13.47
CA GLY A 77 -11.24 18.08 14.09
C GLY A 77 -11.69 17.11 13.02
N MET A 78 -12.69 16.28 13.33
CA MET A 78 -13.20 15.32 12.35
C MET A 78 -13.69 16.04 11.09
N PRO A 79 -13.32 15.57 9.90
CA PRO A 79 -13.79 16.15 8.64
C PRO A 79 -15.32 16.17 8.57
N LYS A 80 -15.86 17.23 7.99
CA LYS A 80 -17.30 17.42 7.83
C LYS A 80 -17.61 17.90 6.41
N GLY A 81 -18.89 17.77 6.02
CA GLY A 81 -19.35 18.27 4.73
C GLY A 81 -18.62 17.60 3.57
N ASP A 82 -18.20 18.40 2.59
CA ASP A 82 -17.57 17.88 1.39
C ASP A 82 -16.19 17.29 1.69
N THR A 83 -15.47 17.81 2.67
CA THR A 83 -14.19 17.24 3.10
C THR A 83 -14.38 15.80 3.56
N LEU A 84 -15.42 15.55 4.36
CA LEU A 84 -15.75 14.20 4.80
C LEU A 84 -16.16 13.31 3.62
N ARG A 85 -16.97 13.85 2.72
CA ARG A 85 -17.42 13.09 1.55
C ARG A 85 -16.27 12.66 0.67
N ILE A 86 -15.30 13.54 0.44
CA ILE A 86 -14.11 13.22 -0.34
C ILE A 86 -13.27 12.16 0.37
N ALA A 87 -13.08 12.30 1.68
CA ALA A 87 -12.33 11.33 2.46
C ALA A 87 -12.99 9.95 2.42
N ILE A 88 -14.30 9.89 2.55
CA ILE A 88 -15.05 8.62 2.48
C ILE A 88 -14.96 8.02 1.09
N ALA A 89 -15.10 8.83 0.04
CA ALA A 89 -15.02 8.34 -1.33
C ALA A 89 -13.64 7.76 -1.63
N HIS A 90 -12.58 8.44 -1.23
CA HIS A 90 -11.21 7.97 -1.43
C HIS A 90 -10.96 6.68 -0.63
N THR A 91 -11.38 6.67 0.63
CA THR A 91 -11.24 5.50 1.50
C THR A 91 -11.99 4.31 0.92
N GLY A 92 -13.24 4.53 0.51
CA GLY A 92 -14.07 3.47 -0.05
C GLY A 92 -13.47 2.88 -1.31
N ALA A 93 -12.99 3.73 -2.23
CA ALA A 93 -12.37 3.27 -3.46
C ALA A 93 -11.11 2.46 -3.18
N ASN A 94 -10.24 2.93 -2.29
CA ASN A 94 -8.99 2.24 -1.98
C ASN A 94 -9.23 0.93 -1.24
N MET A 95 -10.18 0.92 -0.29
CA MET A 95 -10.54 -0.30 0.42
C MET A 95 -11.17 -1.32 -0.53
N PHE A 96 -12.04 -0.86 -1.42
CA PHE A 96 -12.65 -1.74 -2.40
C PHE A 96 -11.59 -2.38 -3.29
N MET A 97 -10.64 -1.58 -3.82
CA MET A 97 -9.56 -2.10 -4.65
C MET A 97 -8.70 -3.10 -3.89
N ALA A 98 -8.36 -2.79 -2.63
CA ALA A 98 -7.54 -3.68 -1.82
C ALA A 98 -8.25 -5.01 -1.57
N ILE A 99 -9.53 -4.96 -1.19
CA ILE A 99 -10.32 -6.17 -0.93
C ILE A 99 -10.45 -7.03 -2.19
N MET A 100 -10.66 -6.38 -3.35
CA MET A 100 -10.84 -7.10 -4.60
C MET A 100 -9.53 -7.66 -5.14
N LEU A 101 -8.43 -6.94 -5.00
CA LEU A 101 -7.18 -7.30 -5.67
C LEU A 101 -6.21 -8.06 -4.78
N LEU A 102 -6.21 -7.83 -3.47
CA LEU A 102 -5.23 -8.43 -2.58
C LEU A 102 -5.25 -9.97 -2.60
N PRO A 103 -6.43 -10.65 -2.55
CA PRO A 103 -6.45 -12.11 -2.63
C PRO A 103 -5.97 -12.65 -3.97
N TRP A 104 -5.92 -11.82 -5.00
CA TRP A 104 -5.61 -12.22 -6.37
C TRP A 104 -4.23 -11.77 -6.81
N VAL A 105 -3.35 -11.33 -5.87
CA VAL A 105 -2.04 -10.80 -6.25
C VAL A 105 -1.19 -11.81 -7.01
N HIS A 106 -1.28 -13.09 -6.70
CA HIS A 106 -0.54 -14.12 -7.42
C HIS A 106 -1.06 -14.29 -8.85
N HIS A 107 -2.37 -14.20 -9.05
CA HIS A 107 -2.97 -14.26 -10.39
C HIS A 107 -2.59 -13.03 -11.22
N ILE A 108 -2.63 -11.85 -10.59
CA ILE A 108 -2.25 -10.60 -11.24
C ILE A 108 -0.78 -10.66 -11.64
N ALA A 109 0.08 -11.15 -10.76
CA ALA A 109 1.51 -11.27 -11.04
C ALA A 109 1.76 -12.21 -12.23
N ARG A 110 1.05 -13.34 -12.29
CA ARG A 110 1.17 -14.27 -13.41
C ARG A 110 0.73 -13.63 -14.72
N PHE A 111 -0.35 -12.86 -14.69
CA PHE A 111 -0.83 -12.14 -15.87
C PHE A 111 0.22 -11.12 -16.33
N LEU A 112 0.77 -10.34 -15.40
CA LEU A 112 1.74 -9.31 -15.73
C LEU A 112 3.08 -9.88 -16.21
N ASN A 113 3.43 -11.08 -15.78
CA ASN A 113 4.66 -11.75 -16.24
C ASN A 113 4.63 -12.11 -17.72
N LYS A 114 3.46 -12.02 -18.37
CA LYS A 114 3.35 -12.23 -19.82
C LYS A 114 3.86 -11.04 -20.62
N PHE A 115 4.04 -9.91 -19.99
CA PHE A 115 4.59 -8.72 -20.59
C PHE A 115 6.09 -8.66 -20.34
#